data_cad7bcef79ac5a8c0df326ba9ad5a57c
#
_entry.id   cad7bcef79ac5a8c0df326ba9ad5a57c
#
_cell.length_a   1.000
_cell.length_b   1.000
_cell.length_c   1.000
_cell.angle_alpha   90.00
_cell.angle_beta   90.00
_cell.angle_gamma   90.00
#
_symmetry.space_group_name_H-M   'P 1'
#
loop_
_entity.id
_entity.type
_entity.pdbx_description
1 polymer ?
#
loop_
_entity_poly.entity_id
_entity_poly.type
_entity_poly.pdbx_seq_one_letter_code
_entity_poly.pdbx_strand_id
1 'polypeptide(L)'
;LIKAAAASAAAAAFPKPLIAQNAPHVVIVGGGFGGTNCARTLRKVDPKAVVTLVEANPVYMAPPHSSAVLGGLTDIKAQQFGYDSVRTLGIDVVLSPLTGVDHAKRTVTLGGGRNLPFDRLVVSPGISFQPDALEGYDKAAMAAMPPAFTSNGEIEILRRQLEAMNDGEAVIITVPVNPARCPPAPYERASLVAHYLKSRKPRSKVIVLDAKDSFTMQRLFQAAWQELYPGLIEWVGVSDGGAPKAVDVATKTVTTDFDKYTGGVINIIPPQRAGQAAEMAGVADRTGWCPVDPLTFESKLRKGVHVIGDAAIAGAMPRSASAAQSQGAICAAAIAVLLAGRQPATPILKSSCFSLIAPDHAVSQRGSYKPVDGQYVEAEPVIVSAADAPRAVRAKEAKEAEDWFHRITRETFG
;
A
#
# COMPACT_ATOMS: atom_id res chain seq x y z
N LEU A 1 70.25 49.02 -37.30
CA LEU A 1 68.78 48.97 -37.31
C LEU A 1 68.30 47.51 -37.32
N ILE A 2 67.99 46.93 -36.13
CA ILE A 2 67.50 45.59 -35.98
C ILE A 2 66.01 45.71 -35.59
N LYS A 3 65.12 45.14 -36.45
CA LYS A 3 63.68 45.03 -36.18
C LYS A 3 63.46 43.72 -35.41
N ALA A 4 62.96 43.85 -34.19
CA ALA A 4 62.48 42.73 -33.42
C ALA A 4 61.04 42.37 -33.83
N ALA A 5 60.81 41.17 -34.30
CA ALA A 5 59.49 40.63 -34.58
C ALA A 5 58.96 39.95 -33.29
N ALA A 6 57.84 40.44 -32.75
CA ALA A 6 57.14 39.81 -31.66
C ALA A 6 56.27 38.68 -32.22
N ALA A 7 56.55 37.43 -31.82
CA ALA A 7 55.70 36.28 -32.10
C ALA A 7 54.62 36.16 -31.01
N SER A 8 53.39 36.39 -31.39
CA SER A 8 52.21 36.15 -30.56
C SER A 8 51.90 34.64 -30.50
N ALA A 9 52.11 33.99 -29.36
CA ALA A 9 51.68 32.62 -29.13
C ALA A 9 50.18 32.59 -28.87
N ALA A 10 49.39 32.13 -29.84
CA ALA A 10 47.98 31.79 -29.65
C ALA A 10 47.88 30.52 -28.83
N ALA A 11 47.43 30.64 -27.61
CA ALA A 11 47.09 29.47 -26.75
C ALA A 11 45.84 28.81 -27.34
N ALA A 12 46.01 27.65 -27.98
CA ALA A 12 44.91 26.79 -28.40
C ALA A 12 44.21 26.26 -27.15
N ALA A 13 43.01 26.73 -26.90
CA ALA A 13 42.13 26.18 -25.88
C ALA A 13 41.68 24.79 -26.38
N PHE A 14 42.28 23.74 -25.86
CA PHE A 14 41.80 22.37 -26.06
C PHE A 14 40.40 22.29 -25.44
N PRO A 15 39.37 21.81 -26.19
CA PRO A 15 38.08 21.57 -25.61
C PRO A 15 38.26 20.47 -24.53
N LYS A 16 37.87 20.77 -23.28
CA LYS A 16 37.79 19.78 -22.23
C LYS A 16 36.93 18.65 -22.77
N PRO A 17 37.35 17.38 -22.66
CA PRO A 17 36.50 16.28 -23.04
C PRO A 17 35.20 16.39 -22.25
N LEU A 18 34.06 16.48 -22.96
CA LEU A 18 32.74 16.24 -22.37
C LEU A 18 32.82 14.81 -21.86
N ILE A 19 33.02 14.63 -20.55
CA ILE A 19 32.76 13.37 -19.90
C ILE A 19 31.27 13.16 -20.15
N ALA A 20 30.91 12.20 -20.98
CA ALA A 20 29.55 11.76 -21.14
C ALA A 20 29.07 11.39 -19.73
N GLN A 21 28.25 12.24 -19.12
CA GLN A 21 27.61 11.91 -17.86
C GLN A 21 26.79 10.66 -18.15
N ASN A 22 27.19 9.55 -17.57
CA ASN A 22 26.37 8.33 -17.59
C ASN A 22 24.96 8.72 -17.15
N ALA A 23 23.95 8.30 -17.91
CA ALA A 23 22.56 8.57 -17.58
C ALA A 23 22.29 8.12 -16.12
N PRO A 24 21.65 8.97 -15.30
CA PRO A 24 21.44 8.66 -13.89
C PRO A 24 20.59 7.39 -13.76
N HIS A 25 21.01 6.51 -12.86
CA HIS A 25 20.32 5.26 -12.62
C HIS A 25 19.46 5.35 -11.35
N VAL A 26 18.15 5.16 -11.51
CA VAL A 26 17.19 5.10 -10.41
C VAL A 26 16.71 3.67 -10.25
N VAL A 27 16.99 3.10 -9.09
CA VAL A 27 16.50 1.77 -8.70
C VAL A 27 15.28 1.95 -7.81
N ILE A 28 14.20 1.25 -8.14
CA ILE A 28 12.93 1.27 -7.41
C ILE A 28 12.65 -0.13 -6.90
N VAL A 29 12.52 -0.31 -5.60
CA VAL A 29 12.26 -1.60 -4.95
C VAL A 29 10.80 -1.66 -4.48
N GLY A 30 10.06 -2.65 -4.99
CA GLY A 30 8.64 -2.87 -4.74
C GLY A 30 7.77 -2.44 -5.91
N GLY A 31 7.14 -3.41 -6.57
CA GLY A 31 6.32 -3.25 -7.78
C GLY A 31 4.83 -3.03 -7.52
N GLY A 32 4.43 -2.57 -6.33
CA GLY A 32 3.05 -2.19 -6.04
C GLY A 32 2.65 -0.83 -6.64
N PHE A 33 1.50 -0.29 -6.21
CA PHE A 33 0.94 0.97 -6.73
C PHE A 33 1.92 2.15 -6.64
N GLY A 34 2.70 2.26 -5.56
CA GLY A 34 3.67 3.32 -5.40
C GLY A 34 4.87 3.20 -6.34
N GLY A 35 5.57 2.06 -6.27
CA GLY A 35 6.82 1.88 -7.02
C GLY A 35 6.62 1.78 -8.52
N THR A 36 5.61 1.05 -8.99
CA THR A 36 5.29 0.96 -10.42
C THR A 36 4.87 2.30 -10.98
N ASN A 37 4.03 3.06 -10.25
CA ASN A 37 3.66 4.42 -10.70
C ASN A 37 4.86 5.37 -10.68
N CYS A 38 5.75 5.27 -9.68
CA CYS A 38 7.01 6.02 -9.64
C CYS A 38 7.86 5.73 -10.87
N ALA A 39 8.06 4.46 -11.23
CA ALA A 39 8.82 4.05 -12.39
C ALA A 39 8.25 4.60 -13.70
N ARG A 40 6.94 4.44 -13.92
CA ARG A 40 6.23 4.96 -15.10
C ARG A 40 6.31 6.48 -15.21
N THR A 41 6.10 7.17 -14.07
CA THR A 41 6.16 8.63 -14.04
C THR A 41 7.58 9.12 -14.33
N LEU A 42 8.60 8.50 -13.71
CA LEU A 42 9.99 8.89 -13.92
C LEU A 42 10.41 8.75 -15.40
N ARG A 43 10.06 7.64 -16.06
CA ARG A 43 10.29 7.46 -17.51
C ARG A 43 9.64 8.54 -18.37
N LYS A 44 8.48 9.05 -17.94
CA LYS A 44 7.76 10.12 -18.63
C LYS A 44 8.40 11.49 -18.42
N VAL A 45 8.84 11.82 -17.18
CA VAL A 45 9.34 13.17 -16.84
C VAL A 45 10.84 13.31 -17.04
N ASP A 46 11.61 12.21 -17.00
CA ASP A 46 13.05 12.14 -17.31
C ASP A 46 13.36 10.94 -18.21
N PRO A 47 13.15 11.05 -19.53
CA PRO A 47 13.42 9.94 -20.45
C PRO A 47 14.90 9.52 -20.53
N LYS A 48 15.83 10.34 -20.00
CA LYS A 48 17.26 10.03 -20.00
C LYS A 48 17.67 9.11 -18.83
N ALA A 49 16.91 9.10 -17.74
CA ALA A 49 17.21 8.26 -16.59
C ALA A 49 17.06 6.77 -16.93
N VAL A 50 17.99 5.96 -16.49
CA VAL A 50 17.87 4.50 -16.48
C VAL A 50 17.00 4.14 -15.28
N VAL A 51 15.91 3.42 -15.49
CA VAL A 51 14.96 3.04 -14.44
C VAL A 51 14.90 1.52 -14.34
N THR A 52 15.23 1.00 -13.16
CA THR A 52 15.10 -0.43 -12.84
C THR A 52 14.05 -0.59 -11.74
N LEU A 53 13.00 -1.37 -12.00
CA LEU A 53 11.98 -1.79 -11.03
C LEU A 53 12.32 -3.20 -10.54
N VAL A 54 12.59 -3.33 -9.25
CA VAL A 54 12.88 -4.60 -8.57
C VAL A 54 11.63 -5.07 -7.85
N GLU A 55 11.16 -6.28 -8.17
CA GLU A 55 10.00 -6.89 -7.53
C GLU A 55 10.27 -8.37 -7.27
N ALA A 56 9.84 -8.87 -6.12
CA ALA A 56 10.08 -10.27 -5.74
C ALA A 56 9.18 -11.25 -6.50
N ASN A 57 7.95 -10.83 -6.84
CA ASN A 57 6.92 -11.68 -7.41
C ASN A 57 6.62 -11.31 -8.87
N PRO A 58 6.41 -12.29 -9.76
CA PRO A 58 6.07 -12.02 -11.16
C PRO A 58 4.65 -11.47 -11.34
N VAL A 59 3.78 -11.68 -10.36
CA VAL A 59 2.38 -11.22 -10.36
C VAL A 59 2.10 -10.47 -9.07
N TYR A 60 1.59 -9.26 -9.21
CA TYR A 60 1.10 -8.45 -8.12
C TYR A 60 -0.40 -8.73 -7.89
N MET A 61 -0.74 -9.13 -6.68
CA MET A 61 -2.14 -9.28 -6.24
C MET A 61 -2.59 -7.95 -5.65
N ALA A 62 -3.49 -7.24 -6.35
CA ALA A 62 -3.94 -5.93 -5.92
C ALA A 62 -4.84 -6.03 -4.68
N PRO A 63 -4.47 -5.44 -3.52
CA PRO A 63 -5.31 -5.49 -2.32
C PRO A 63 -6.63 -4.71 -2.40
N PRO A 64 -6.70 -3.56 -3.10
CA PRO A 64 -7.99 -2.90 -3.29
C PRO A 64 -9.00 -3.81 -4.00
N HIS A 65 -10.27 -3.72 -3.60
CA HIS A 65 -11.34 -4.53 -4.16
C HIS A 65 -11.23 -6.05 -3.90
N SER A 66 -10.20 -6.52 -3.15
CA SER A 66 -10.02 -7.95 -2.86
C SER A 66 -11.14 -8.53 -1.98
N SER A 67 -11.81 -7.71 -1.17
CA SER A 67 -12.98 -8.13 -0.40
C SER A 67 -14.17 -8.56 -1.29
N ALA A 68 -14.25 -8.07 -2.53
CA ALA A 68 -15.25 -8.51 -3.51
C ALA A 68 -15.09 -9.99 -3.89
N VAL A 69 -13.87 -10.54 -3.84
CA VAL A 69 -13.60 -11.97 -4.01
C VAL A 69 -14.27 -12.77 -2.89
N LEU A 70 -14.15 -12.30 -1.63
CA LEU A 70 -14.81 -12.94 -0.48
C LEU A 70 -16.32 -12.88 -0.59
N GLY A 71 -16.86 -11.76 -1.05
CA GLY A 71 -18.29 -11.59 -1.33
C GLY A 71 -18.82 -12.45 -2.49
N GLY A 72 -17.94 -13.04 -3.30
CA GLY A 72 -18.33 -13.77 -4.50
C GLY A 72 -18.75 -12.88 -5.66
N LEU A 73 -18.35 -11.61 -5.65
CA LEU A 73 -18.71 -10.61 -6.65
C LEU A 73 -17.72 -10.57 -7.83
N THR A 74 -16.50 -11.05 -7.64
CA THR A 74 -15.46 -11.09 -8.66
C THR A 74 -14.54 -12.31 -8.48
N ASP A 75 -13.84 -12.68 -9.55
CA ASP A 75 -12.83 -13.74 -9.54
C ASP A 75 -11.49 -13.19 -9.06
N ILE A 76 -10.68 -14.05 -8.42
CA ILE A 76 -9.33 -13.70 -7.95
C ILE A 76 -8.41 -13.23 -9.09
N LYS A 77 -8.63 -13.70 -10.32
CA LYS A 77 -7.85 -13.29 -11.50
C LYS A 77 -7.98 -11.81 -11.80
N ALA A 78 -9.09 -11.18 -11.44
CA ALA A 78 -9.28 -9.74 -11.59
C ALA A 78 -8.36 -8.92 -10.68
N GLN A 79 -7.72 -9.57 -9.70
CA GLN A 79 -6.75 -8.94 -8.78
C GLN A 79 -5.29 -9.12 -9.23
N GLN A 80 -5.03 -9.86 -10.31
CA GLN A 80 -3.70 -10.27 -10.75
C GLN A 80 -3.17 -9.36 -11.86
N PHE A 81 -1.99 -8.78 -11.66
CA PHE A 81 -1.35 -7.87 -12.60
C PHE A 81 0.12 -8.24 -12.79
N GLY A 82 0.53 -8.39 -14.05
CA GLY A 82 1.94 -8.58 -14.45
C GLY A 82 2.63 -7.24 -14.73
N TYR A 83 3.87 -7.33 -15.19
CA TYR A 83 4.72 -6.15 -15.46
C TYR A 83 5.07 -5.98 -16.95
N ASP A 84 4.43 -6.71 -17.86
CA ASP A 84 4.80 -6.67 -19.28
C ASP A 84 4.59 -5.30 -19.91
N SER A 85 3.47 -4.64 -19.60
CA SER A 85 3.22 -3.26 -20.06
C SER A 85 4.22 -2.25 -19.49
N VAL A 86 4.74 -2.51 -18.27
CA VAL A 86 5.77 -1.67 -17.64
C VAL A 86 7.09 -1.79 -18.41
N ARG A 87 7.45 -3.01 -18.84
CA ARG A 87 8.64 -3.26 -19.67
C ARG A 87 8.59 -2.54 -21.01
N THR A 88 7.41 -2.44 -21.64
CA THR A 88 7.26 -1.74 -22.94
C THR A 88 7.60 -0.25 -22.88
N LEU A 89 7.62 0.35 -21.67
CA LEU A 89 8.02 1.73 -21.44
C LEU A 89 9.54 1.93 -21.34
N GLY A 90 10.34 0.87 -21.54
CA GLY A 90 11.79 0.90 -21.37
C GLY A 90 12.23 0.92 -19.91
N ILE A 91 11.41 0.34 -19.01
CA ILE A 91 11.76 0.10 -17.60
C ILE A 91 12.31 -1.31 -17.50
N ASP A 92 13.52 -1.45 -16.92
CA ASP A 92 14.08 -2.77 -16.62
C ASP A 92 13.39 -3.37 -15.38
N VAL A 93 12.56 -4.39 -15.59
CA VAL A 93 11.84 -5.08 -14.50
C VAL A 93 12.62 -6.33 -14.12
N VAL A 94 13.23 -6.28 -12.93
CA VAL A 94 14.02 -7.36 -12.35
C VAL A 94 13.19 -8.12 -11.32
N LEU A 95 12.83 -9.36 -11.63
CA LEU A 95 12.10 -10.24 -10.72
C LEU A 95 13.09 -10.93 -9.77
N SER A 96 13.32 -10.29 -8.61
CA SER A 96 14.21 -10.78 -7.57
C SER A 96 13.96 -10.10 -6.25
N PRO A 97 14.05 -10.78 -5.11
CA PRO A 97 13.96 -10.11 -3.81
C PRO A 97 15.19 -9.24 -3.54
N LEU A 98 14.98 -8.12 -2.85
CA LEU A 98 16.06 -7.34 -2.23
C LEU A 98 16.65 -8.16 -1.06
N THR A 99 17.97 -8.21 -0.95
CA THR A 99 18.68 -8.88 0.15
C THR A 99 19.59 -7.94 0.95
N GLY A 100 19.90 -6.76 0.43
CA GLY A 100 20.69 -5.76 1.14
C GLY A 100 20.87 -4.46 0.37
N VAL A 101 21.32 -3.42 1.09
CA VAL A 101 21.68 -2.11 0.52
C VAL A 101 23.03 -1.68 1.10
N ASP A 102 24.01 -1.42 0.25
CA ASP A 102 25.29 -0.80 0.59
C ASP A 102 25.24 0.69 0.26
N HIS A 103 25.04 1.52 1.26
CA HIS A 103 24.91 2.97 1.10
C HIS A 103 26.24 3.64 0.71
N ALA A 104 27.38 3.10 1.16
CA ALA A 104 28.70 3.66 0.83
C ALA A 104 29.03 3.45 -0.65
N LYS A 105 28.74 2.27 -1.18
CA LYS A 105 28.91 1.95 -2.60
C LYS A 105 27.71 2.33 -3.47
N ARG A 106 26.60 2.77 -2.86
CA ARG A 106 25.33 3.05 -3.53
C ARG A 106 24.87 1.88 -4.40
N THR A 107 24.72 0.72 -3.80
CA THR A 107 24.38 -0.51 -4.49
C THR A 107 23.28 -1.24 -3.73
N VAL A 108 22.31 -1.80 -4.44
CA VAL A 108 21.37 -2.78 -3.89
C VAL A 108 21.85 -4.18 -4.26
N THR A 109 21.74 -5.11 -3.32
CA THR A 109 22.01 -6.54 -3.53
C THR A 109 20.68 -7.28 -3.65
N LEU A 110 20.55 -8.10 -4.68
CA LEU A 110 19.38 -8.90 -4.98
C LEU A 110 19.63 -10.38 -4.69
N GLY A 111 18.56 -11.17 -4.71
CA GLY A 111 18.65 -12.62 -4.65
C GLY A 111 19.66 -13.15 -5.67
N GLY A 112 20.45 -14.19 -5.28
CA GLY A 112 21.53 -14.73 -6.10
C GLY A 112 22.80 -13.85 -6.15
N GLY A 113 22.89 -12.77 -5.35
CA GLY A 113 24.10 -11.95 -5.23
C GLY A 113 24.28 -10.90 -6.34
N ARG A 114 23.28 -10.70 -7.21
CA ARG A 114 23.33 -9.65 -8.23
C ARG A 114 23.31 -8.27 -7.56
N ASN A 115 24.23 -7.40 -7.97
CA ASN A 115 24.34 -6.03 -7.49
C ASN A 115 23.89 -5.04 -8.57
N LEU A 116 23.09 -4.01 -8.17
CA LEU A 116 22.67 -2.91 -9.03
C LEU A 116 23.14 -1.60 -8.40
N PRO A 117 23.98 -0.81 -9.08
CA PRO A 117 24.32 0.54 -8.63
C PRO A 117 23.14 1.48 -8.79
N PHE A 118 23.08 2.56 -7.99
CA PHE A 118 22.05 3.59 -8.10
C PHE A 118 22.59 4.99 -7.83
N ASP A 119 22.03 5.99 -8.50
CA ASP A 119 22.17 7.40 -8.15
C ASP A 119 21.07 7.82 -7.16
N ARG A 120 19.88 7.23 -7.31
CA ARG A 120 18.75 7.36 -6.38
C ARG A 120 18.12 5.99 -6.17
N LEU A 121 17.75 5.71 -4.94
CA LEU A 121 17.01 4.51 -4.57
C LEU A 121 15.60 4.91 -4.09
N VAL A 122 14.59 4.24 -4.62
CA VAL A 122 13.21 4.35 -4.11
C VAL A 122 12.81 3.04 -3.47
N VAL A 123 12.32 3.07 -2.25
CA VAL A 123 11.84 1.90 -1.51
C VAL A 123 10.34 2.04 -1.31
N SER A 124 9.57 1.14 -1.94
CA SER A 124 8.11 1.09 -1.88
C SER A 124 7.64 -0.28 -1.36
N PRO A 125 7.99 -0.65 -0.12
CA PRO A 125 7.93 -2.02 0.36
C PRO A 125 6.55 -2.43 0.86
N GLY A 126 5.57 -1.53 0.88
CA GLY A 126 4.28 -1.76 1.52
C GLY A 126 4.42 -1.98 3.03
N ILE A 127 3.69 -2.95 3.55
CA ILE A 127 3.67 -3.32 4.96
C ILE A 127 4.22 -4.72 5.20
N SER A 128 4.67 -4.96 6.44
CA SER A 128 4.85 -6.28 7.05
C SER A 128 3.99 -6.38 8.31
N PHE A 129 3.60 -7.59 8.68
CA PHE A 129 2.89 -7.85 9.91
C PHE A 129 3.85 -8.03 11.09
N GLN A 130 3.34 -7.82 12.29
CA GLN A 130 4.00 -8.10 13.57
C GLN A 130 3.24 -9.27 14.26
N PRO A 131 3.46 -10.52 13.81
CA PRO A 131 2.72 -11.66 14.35
C PRO A 131 2.96 -11.87 15.84
N ASP A 132 4.19 -11.61 16.33
CA ASP A 132 4.57 -11.76 17.74
C ASP A 132 3.78 -10.82 18.70
N ALA A 133 3.02 -9.88 18.15
CA ALA A 133 2.12 -9.03 18.95
C ALA A 133 0.86 -9.77 19.44
N LEU A 134 0.63 -11.01 18.99
CA LEU A 134 -0.53 -11.83 19.31
C LEU A 134 -0.05 -13.23 19.73
N GLU A 135 -0.32 -13.63 20.96
CA GLU A 135 0.09 -14.93 21.47
C GLU A 135 -0.49 -16.09 20.65
N GLY A 136 0.34 -17.08 20.31
CA GLY A 136 -0.04 -18.23 19.48
C GLY A 136 -0.16 -17.93 17.97
N TYR A 137 0.09 -16.69 17.51
CA TYR A 137 -0.02 -16.33 16.10
C TYR A 137 1.33 -16.40 15.39
N ASP A 138 1.87 -17.59 15.28
CA ASP A 138 3.11 -17.88 14.56
C ASP A 138 2.88 -18.05 13.05
N LYS A 139 3.92 -18.46 12.32
CA LYS A 139 3.84 -18.69 10.87
C LYS A 139 2.82 -19.77 10.48
N ALA A 140 2.65 -20.81 11.30
CA ALA A 140 1.69 -21.88 11.05
C ALA A 140 0.26 -21.36 11.30
N ALA A 141 0.06 -20.58 12.36
CA ALA A 141 -1.20 -19.90 12.63
C ALA A 141 -1.58 -18.90 11.52
N MET A 142 -0.61 -18.15 10.97
CA MET A 142 -0.84 -17.27 9.81
C MET A 142 -1.32 -18.05 8.58
N ALA A 143 -0.86 -19.25 8.35
CA ALA A 143 -1.34 -20.07 7.23
C ALA A 143 -2.76 -20.61 7.45
N ALA A 144 -3.14 -20.89 8.69
CA ALA A 144 -4.46 -21.39 9.07
C ALA A 144 -5.52 -20.27 9.23
N MET A 145 -5.08 -19.11 9.72
CA MET A 145 -5.90 -17.92 9.99
C MET A 145 -5.32 -16.71 9.24
N PRO A 146 -5.39 -16.69 7.90
CA PRO A 146 -4.61 -15.76 7.08
C PRO A 146 -5.05 -14.31 7.28
N PRO A 147 -4.11 -13.36 7.32
CA PRO A 147 -4.44 -11.94 7.37
C PRO A 147 -5.11 -11.46 6.08
N ALA A 148 -4.72 -12.03 4.94
CA ALA A 148 -5.27 -11.69 3.62
C ALA A 148 -5.32 -10.17 3.37
N PHE A 149 -4.23 -9.49 3.72
CA PHE A 149 -4.13 -8.02 3.70
C PHE A 149 -2.89 -7.52 2.95
N THR A 150 -2.14 -8.44 2.34
CA THR A 150 -0.99 -8.17 1.48
C THR A 150 -1.24 -8.65 0.05
N SER A 151 -0.23 -8.55 -0.81
CA SER A 151 -0.30 -8.93 -2.23
C SER A 151 0.18 -10.37 -2.49
N ASN A 152 0.00 -11.30 -1.54
CA ASN A 152 0.54 -12.66 -1.61
C ASN A 152 -0.52 -13.77 -1.84
N GLY A 153 -1.76 -13.41 -2.22
CA GLY A 153 -2.79 -14.40 -2.57
C GLY A 153 -3.55 -15.04 -1.39
N GLU A 154 -3.29 -14.63 -0.15
CA GLU A 154 -3.98 -15.15 1.07
C GLU A 154 -5.51 -15.02 1.00
N ILE A 155 -6.00 -14.06 0.21
CA ILE A 155 -7.45 -13.85 0.01
C ILE A 155 -8.14 -15.09 -0.56
N GLU A 156 -7.45 -15.87 -1.40
CA GLU A 156 -7.98 -17.11 -1.96
C GLU A 156 -8.11 -18.21 -0.90
N ILE A 157 -7.15 -18.27 0.03
CA ILE A 157 -7.21 -19.19 1.17
C ILE A 157 -8.45 -18.87 2.01
N LEU A 158 -8.61 -17.58 2.36
CA LEU A 158 -9.74 -17.11 3.15
C LEU A 158 -11.09 -17.38 2.44
N ARG A 159 -11.14 -17.20 1.11
CA ARG A 159 -12.32 -17.51 0.30
C ARG A 159 -12.69 -19.00 0.38
N ARG A 160 -11.72 -19.91 0.20
CA ARG A 160 -11.95 -21.36 0.30
C ARG A 160 -12.42 -21.75 1.70
N GLN A 161 -11.86 -21.15 2.75
CA GLN A 161 -12.33 -21.40 4.12
C GLN A 161 -13.77 -20.94 4.32
N LEU A 162 -14.13 -19.77 3.79
CA LEU A 162 -15.50 -19.23 3.85
C LEU A 162 -16.51 -20.14 3.12
N GLU A 163 -16.12 -20.72 1.99
CA GLU A 163 -16.95 -21.69 1.26
C GLU A 163 -17.13 -23.00 2.03
N ALA A 164 -16.07 -23.48 2.67
CA ALA A 164 -16.04 -24.76 3.37
C ALA A 164 -16.65 -24.74 4.77
N MET A 165 -16.79 -23.58 5.44
CA MET A 165 -17.37 -23.50 6.77
C MET A 165 -18.82 -23.97 6.82
N ASN A 166 -19.30 -24.47 7.96
CA ASN A 166 -20.70 -24.85 8.11
C ASN A 166 -21.61 -23.61 8.32
N ASP A 167 -22.87 -23.74 7.87
CA ASP A 167 -23.88 -22.73 8.18
C ASP A 167 -24.23 -22.77 9.67
N GLY A 168 -24.15 -21.63 10.34
CA GLY A 168 -24.29 -21.45 11.78
C GLY A 168 -22.96 -21.19 12.51
N GLU A 169 -21.80 -21.41 11.85
CA GLU A 169 -20.50 -21.01 12.40
C GLU A 169 -20.26 -19.51 12.19
N ALA A 170 -19.48 -18.88 13.08
CA ALA A 170 -19.10 -17.47 12.96
C ALA A 170 -17.87 -17.28 12.07
N VAL A 171 -17.79 -16.13 11.39
CA VAL A 171 -16.58 -15.59 10.81
C VAL A 171 -16.03 -14.50 11.73
N ILE A 172 -14.79 -14.67 12.21
CA ILE A 172 -14.13 -13.70 13.08
C ILE A 172 -13.12 -12.91 12.29
N ILE A 173 -13.17 -11.57 12.37
CA ILE A 173 -12.21 -10.67 11.76
C ILE A 173 -11.60 -9.82 12.87
N THR A 174 -10.27 -9.87 13.03
CA THR A 174 -9.60 -8.98 13.98
C THR A 174 -9.10 -7.71 13.28
N VAL A 175 -9.14 -6.57 13.99
CA VAL A 175 -8.70 -5.28 13.48
C VAL A 175 -7.62 -4.72 14.40
N PRO A 176 -6.41 -4.38 13.87
CA PRO A 176 -5.30 -3.91 14.67
C PRO A 176 -5.46 -2.44 15.08
N VAL A 177 -4.63 -2.01 16.03
CA VAL A 177 -4.42 -0.59 16.36
C VAL A 177 -3.84 0.16 15.16
N ASN A 178 -4.02 1.49 15.15
CA ASN A 178 -3.32 2.38 14.21
C ASN A 178 -1.83 2.52 14.56
N PRO A 179 -0.97 2.79 13.59
CA PRO A 179 -1.25 3.00 12.16
C PRO A 179 -1.40 1.70 11.39
N ALA A 180 -2.46 1.59 10.58
CA ALA A 180 -2.73 0.43 9.75
C ALA A 180 -3.02 0.85 8.30
N ARG A 181 -2.74 -0.08 7.36
CA ARG A 181 -3.05 0.07 5.96
C ARG A 181 -4.54 0.02 5.74
N CYS A 182 -5.06 0.89 4.86
CA CYS A 182 -6.44 0.95 4.42
C CYS A 182 -7.43 0.85 5.59
N PRO A 183 -7.55 1.91 6.43
CA PRO A 183 -8.34 1.87 7.66
C PRO A 183 -9.79 1.37 7.50
N PRO A 184 -10.52 1.63 6.38
CA PRO A 184 -11.88 1.09 6.22
C PRO A 184 -11.93 -0.36 5.72
N ALA A 185 -10.84 -0.95 5.23
CA ALA A 185 -10.87 -2.26 4.57
C ALA A 185 -11.35 -3.44 5.43
N PRO A 186 -11.07 -3.55 6.73
CA PRO A 186 -11.63 -4.62 7.57
C PRO A 186 -13.16 -4.59 7.64
N TYR A 187 -13.75 -3.41 7.65
CA TYR A 187 -15.21 -3.20 7.74
C TYR A 187 -15.89 -3.41 6.38
N GLU A 188 -15.24 -3.03 5.27
CA GLU A 188 -15.63 -3.45 3.93
C GLU A 188 -15.64 -4.97 3.82
N ARG A 189 -14.58 -5.63 4.32
CA ARG A 189 -14.48 -7.09 4.34
C ARG A 189 -15.62 -7.72 5.13
N ALA A 190 -15.91 -7.22 6.33
CA ALA A 190 -17.01 -7.68 7.16
C ALA A 190 -18.36 -7.57 6.41
N SER A 191 -18.57 -6.44 5.71
CA SER A 191 -19.77 -6.20 4.90
C SER A 191 -19.92 -7.22 3.77
N LEU A 192 -18.86 -7.46 2.99
CA LEU A 192 -18.91 -8.37 1.83
C LEU A 192 -18.94 -9.85 2.25
N VAL A 193 -18.33 -10.19 3.40
CA VAL A 193 -18.52 -11.51 4.01
C VAL A 193 -19.97 -11.69 4.46
N ALA A 194 -20.58 -10.70 5.11
CA ALA A 194 -22.00 -10.74 5.49
C ALA A 194 -22.92 -10.82 4.26
N HIS A 195 -22.58 -10.14 3.17
CA HIS A 195 -23.29 -10.29 1.89
C HIS A 195 -23.29 -11.74 1.40
N TYR A 196 -22.13 -12.40 1.43
CA TYR A 196 -22.02 -13.82 1.09
C TYR A 196 -22.82 -14.71 2.04
N LEU A 197 -22.69 -14.50 3.37
CA LEU A 197 -23.37 -15.29 4.38
C LEU A 197 -24.89 -15.19 4.28
N LYS A 198 -25.42 -13.98 4.06
CA LYS A 198 -26.87 -13.72 3.92
C LYS A 198 -27.54 -14.64 2.89
N SER A 199 -26.83 -14.97 1.81
CA SER A 199 -27.38 -15.81 0.72
C SER A 199 -26.97 -17.28 0.81
N ARG A 200 -25.83 -17.59 1.40
CA ARG A 200 -25.24 -18.92 1.36
C ARG A 200 -25.23 -19.64 2.72
N LYS A 201 -25.19 -18.90 3.82
CA LYS A 201 -25.07 -19.43 5.19
C LYS A 201 -25.84 -18.51 6.17
N PRO A 202 -27.19 -18.48 6.07
CA PRO A 202 -28.01 -17.45 6.73
C PRO A 202 -28.07 -17.56 8.25
N ARG A 203 -27.62 -18.65 8.86
CA ARG A 203 -27.51 -18.83 10.32
C ARG A 203 -26.15 -18.37 10.87
N SER A 204 -25.20 -18.08 9.98
CA SER A 204 -23.85 -17.62 10.32
C SER A 204 -23.83 -16.10 10.52
N LYS A 205 -22.82 -15.61 11.25
CA LYS A 205 -22.61 -14.18 11.47
C LYS A 205 -21.13 -13.80 11.34
N VAL A 206 -20.85 -12.50 11.18
CA VAL A 206 -19.52 -11.94 11.26
C VAL A 206 -19.34 -11.26 12.61
N ILE A 207 -18.23 -11.53 13.28
CA ILE A 207 -17.81 -10.84 14.51
C ILE A 207 -16.52 -10.07 14.19
N VAL A 208 -16.55 -8.76 14.36
CA VAL A 208 -15.38 -7.90 14.18
C VAL A 208 -14.81 -7.56 15.55
N LEU A 209 -13.63 -8.06 15.86
CA LEU A 209 -12.90 -7.79 17.10
C LEU A 209 -11.90 -6.67 16.85
N ASP A 210 -12.20 -5.48 17.35
CA ASP A 210 -11.46 -4.27 17.04
C ASP A 210 -10.64 -3.78 18.24
N ALA A 211 -9.35 -3.59 18.02
CA ALA A 211 -8.46 -2.99 19.02
C ALA A 211 -8.65 -1.46 19.18
N LYS A 212 -9.77 -0.91 18.71
CA LYS A 212 -10.14 0.51 18.78
C LYS A 212 -11.64 0.68 19.09
N ASP A 213 -12.04 1.84 19.62
CA ASP A 213 -13.43 2.20 19.88
C ASP A 213 -14.08 3.01 18.74
N SER A 214 -13.31 3.30 17.71
CA SER A 214 -13.82 4.03 16.56
C SER A 214 -13.06 3.69 15.29
N PHE A 215 -13.71 3.89 14.14
CA PHE A 215 -13.09 3.62 12.84
C PHE A 215 -13.58 4.58 11.75
N THR A 216 -12.84 4.61 10.67
CA THR A 216 -13.11 5.49 9.52
C THR A 216 -14.49 5.19 8.91
N MET A 217 -15.32 6.22 8.77
CA MET A 217 -16.69 6.13 8.22
C MET A 217 -17.64 5.23 9.05
N GLN A 218 -17.39 5.05 10.35
CA GLN A 218 -18.14 4.14 11.22
C GLN A 218 -19.65 4.29 11.10
N ARG A 219 -20.18 5.53 11.15
CA ARG A 219 -21.62 5.78 11.06
C ARG A 219 -22.22 5.29 9.75
N LEU A 220 -21.49 5.41 8.64
CA LEU A 220 -21.93 4.96 7.32
C LEU A 220 -21.99 3.43 7.26
N PHE A 221 -20.95 2.76 7.76
CA PHE A 221 -20.92 1.30 7.82
C PHE A 221 -22.01 0.75 8.72
N GLN A 222 -22.15 1.27 9.94
CA GLN A 222 -23.15 0.78 10.90
C GLN A 222 -24.58 0.99 10.40
N ALA A 223 -24.89 2.15 9.80
CA ALA A 223 -26.19 2.39 9.19
C ALA A 223 -26.48 1.41 8.04
N ALA A 224 -25.51 1.17 7.17
CA ALA A 224 -25.65 0.20 6.09
C ALA A 224 -25.76 -1.25 6.60
N TRP A 225 -25.06 -1.63 7.68
CA TRP A 225 -25.20 -2.95 8.29
C TRP A 225 -26.59 -3.17 8.88
N GLN A 226 -27.15 -2.16 9.53
CA GLN A 226 -28.52 -2.23 10.07
C GLN A 226 -29.56 -2.38 8.94
N GLU A 227 -29.37 -1.69 7.81
CA GLU A 227 -30.27 -1.77 6.65
C GLU A 227 -30.13 -3.08 5.88
N LEU A 228 -28.89 -3.47 5.55
CA LEU A 228 -28.61 -4.54 4.58
C LEU A 228 -28.38 -5.91 5.25
N TYR A 229 -27.87 -5.92 6.46
CA TYR A 229 -27.40 -7.13 7.19
C TYR A 229 -27.85 -7.13 8.66
N PRO A 230 -29.14 -6.90 8.97
CA PRO A 230 -29.60 -6.81 10.35
C PRO A 230 -29.23 -8.10 11.13
N GLY A 231 -28.47 -7.94 12.22
CA GLY A 231 -28.06 -9.06 13.09
C GLY A 231 -26.93 -9.94 12.54
N LEU A 232 -26.45 -9.72 11.31
CA LEU A 232 -25.39 -10.53 10.71
C LEU A 232 -23.97 -10.04 11.05
N ILE A 233 -23.81 -8.78 11.45
CA ILE A 233 -22.49 -8.21 11.78
C ILE A 233 -22.55 -7.68 13.21
N GLU A 234 -21.65 -8.21 14.04
CA GLU A 234 -21.38 -7.75 15.41
C GLU A 234 -20.01 -7.08 15.44
N TRP A 235 -19.94 -5.83 15.89
CA TRP A 235 -18.69 -5.12 16.09
C TRP A 235 -18.44 -4.90 17.56
N VAL A 236 -17.27 -5.36 18.03
CA VAL A 236 -16.83 -5.29 19.43
C VAL A 236 -15.61 -4.39 19.49
N GLY A 237 -15.75 -3.20 20.06
CA GLY A 237 -14.66 -2.25 20.28
C GLY A 237 -13.75 -2.65 21.43
N VAL A 238 -12.61 -1.96 21.57
CA VAL A 238 -11.64 -2.28 22.63
C VAL A 238 -12.23 -2.10 24.03
N SER A 239 -13.08 -1.10 24.25
CA SER A 239 -13.77 -0.88 25.54
C SER A 239 -14.75 -2.00 25.90
N ASP A 240 -15.26 -2.72 24.89
CA ASP A 240 -16.13 -3.88 25.05
C ASP A 240 -15.36 -5.22 24.97
N GLY A 241 -14.02 -5.16 25.03
CA GLY A 241 -13.16 -6.33 25.01
C GLY A 241 -12.80 -6.86 23.62
N GLY A 242 -12.90 -6.03 22.57
CA GLY A 242 -12.61 -6.44 21.19
C GLY A 242 -11.12 -6.58 20.84
N ALA A 243 -10.19 -6.18 21.71
CA ALA A 243 -8.76 -6.31 21.45
C ALA A 243 -8.29 -7.79 21.53
N PRO A 244 -7.83 -8.40 20.43
CA PRO A 244 -7.34 -9.77 20.46
C PRO A 244 -6.01 -9.86 21.20
N LYS A 245 -5.83 -10.92 22.02
CA LYS A 245 -4.63 -11.19 22.83
C LYS A 245 -3.93 -12.48 22.43
N ALA A 246 -4.69 -13.53 22.17
CA ALA A 246 -4.16 -14.83 21.80
C ALA A 246 -5.04 -15.54 20.77
N VAL A 247 -4.45 -16.47 20.05
CA VAL A 247 -5.18 -17.39 19.17
C VAL A 247 -4.83 -18.85 19.48
N ASP A 248 -5.80 -19.72 19.28
CA ASP A 248 -5.63 -21.16 19.28
C ASP A 248 -6.16 -21.71 17.94
N VAL A 249 -5.23 -22.21 17.13
CA VAL A 249 -5.53 -22.75 15.80
C VAL A 249 -6.34 -24.06 15.91
N ALA A 250 -6.03 -24.91 16.90
CA ALA A 250 -6.67 -26.23 17.04
C ALA A 250 -8.16 -26.11 17.39
N THR A 251 -8.50 -25.16 18.25
CA THR A 251 -9.88 -24.88 18.66
C THR A 251 -10.55 -23.79 17.82
N LYS A 252 -9.84 -23.18 16.88
CA LYS A 252 -10.30 -22.01 16.11
C LYS A 252 -10.85 -20.90 17.00
N THR A 253 -10.06 -20.48 17.99
CA THR A 253 -10.47 -19.53 19.01
C THR A 253 -9.58 -18.29 19.02
N VAL A 254 -10.20 -17.12 19.16
CA VAL A 254 -9.55 -15.85 19.48
C VAL A 254 -9.91 -15.48 20.91
N THR A 255 -8.90 -15.26 21.75
CA THR A 255 -9.05 -14.84 23.15
C THR A 255 -8.83 -13.32 23.23
N THR A 256 -9.71 -12.63 23.94
CA THR A 256 -9.59 -11.22 24.31
C THR A 256 -9.41 -11.08 25.82
N ASP A 257 -9.44 -9.86 26.36
CA ASP A 257 -9.35 -9.66 27.83
C ASP A 257 -10.58 -10.19 28.59
N PHE A 258 -11.76 -10.26 27.94
CA PHE A 258 -13.02 -10.59 28.60
C PHE A 258 -13.63 -11.91 28.13
N ASP A 259 -13.44 -12.27 26.85
CA ASP A 259 -14.14 -13.38 26.22
C ASP A 259 -13.26 -14.23 25.31
N LYS A 260 -13.83 -15.37 24.88
CA LYS A 260 -13.28 -16.26 23.86
C LYS A 260 -14.28 -16.40 22.72
N TYR A 261 -13.81 -16.15 21.52
CA TYR A 261 -14.60 -16.20 20.29
C TYR A 261 -14.14 -17.37 19.44
N THR A 262 -15.04 -18.33 19.18
CA THR A 262 -14.76 -19.48 18.32
C THR A 262 -15.49 -19.32 16.98
N GLY A 263 -14.82 -19.61 15.87
CA GLY A 263 -15.39 -19.45 14.52
C GLY A 263 -15.00 -20.53 13.54
N GLY A 264 -15.83 -20.75 12.52
CA GLY A 264 -15.49 -21.61 11.39
C GLY A 264 -14.34 -21.03 10.54
N VAL A 265 -14.33 -19.70 10.40
CA VAL A 265 -13.28 -18.94 9.70
C VAL A 265 -12.76 -17.81 10.59
N ILE A 266 -11.44 -17.68 10.67
CA ILE A 266 -10.79 -16.63 11.45
C ILE A 266 -9.80 -15.90 10.55
N ASN A 267 -10.04 -14.61 10.36
CA ASN A 267 -9.18 -13.68 9.65
C ASN A 267 -8.44 -12.78 10.64
N ILE A 268 -7.21 -13.09 10.94
CA ILE A 268 -6.37 -12.28 11.85
C ILE A 268 -5.64 -11.22 11.07
N ILE A 269 -5.91 -9.94 11.34
CA ILE A 269 -5.12 -8.82 10.80
C ILE A 269 -4.23 -8.30 11.93
N PRO A 270 -2.93 -8.69 11.99
CA PRO A 270 -2.04 -8.28 13.06
C PRO A 270 -1.64 -6.80 12.97
N PRO A 271 -1.05 -6.22 14.03
CA PRO A 271 -0.34 -4.95 13.95
C PRO A 271 0.69 -4.93 12.81
N GLN A 272 0.91 -3.75 12.25
CA GLN A 272 1.69 -3.58 11.02
C GLN A 272 2.91 -2.69 11.26
N ARG A 273 3.90 -2.82 10.37
CA ARG A 273 5.08 -1.97 10.23
C ARG A 273 5.44 -1.84 8.76
N ALA A 274 6.42 -1.01 8.43
CA ALA A 274 6.96 -0.93 7.08
C ALA A 274 7.45 -2.30 6.59
N GLY A 275 7.29 -2.58 5.29
CA GLY A 275 7.72 -3.83 4.69
C GLY A 275 9.23 -4.06 4.86
N GLN A 276 9.65 -5.32 4.89
CA GLN A 276 11.01 -5.77 5.24
C GLN A 276 12.12 -5.04 4.46
N ALA A 277 11.90 -4.65 3.20
CA ALA A 277 12.89 -3.90 2.43
C ALA A 277 13.20 -2.52 3.03
N ALA A 278 12.34 -1.94 3.87
CA ALA A 278 12.64 -0.71 4.59
C ALA A 278 13.69 -0.93 5.69
N GLU A 279 13.65 -2.07 6.39
CA GLU A 279 14.66 -2.46 7.38
C GLU A 279 16.00 -2.73 6.69
N MET A 280 16.00 -3.50 5.60
CA MET A 280 17.20 -3.81 4.79
C MET A 280 17.86 -2.54 4.25
N ALA A 281 17.06 -1.52 3.90
CA ALA A 281 17.53 -0.22 3.45
C ALA A 281 17.90 0.73 4.60
N GLY A 282 17.70 0.35 5.86
CA GLY A 282 17.99 1.17 7.03
C GLY A 282 17.22 2.51 7.05
N VAL A 283 15.98 2.52 6.54
CA VAL A 283 15.12 3.72 6.44
C VAL A 283 13.93 3.70 7.39
N ALA A 284 13.68 2.61 8.09
CA ALA A 284 12.71 2.53 9.17
C ALA A 284 13.31 3.05 10.49
N ASP A 285 12.52 3.81 11.25
CA ASP A 285 12.88 4.26 12.59
C ASP A 285 12.42 3.27 13.69
N ARG A 286 12.57 3.67 14.95
CA ARG A 286 12.15 2.86 16.11
C ARG A 286 10.64 2.56 16.18
N THR A 287 9.81 3.29 15.43
CA THR A 287 8.36 3.02 15.32
C THR A 287 8.06 1.91 14.32
N GLY A 288 9.07 1.47 13.55
CA GLY A 288 8.92 0.52 12.46
C GLY A 288 8.41 1.14 11.16
N TRP A 289 8.29 2.49 11.08
CA TRP A 289 7.87 3.23 9.89
C TRP A 289 8.98 4.14 9.39
N CYS A 290 8.83 4.71 8.19
CA CYS A 290 9.88 5.45 7.51
C CYS A 290 9.63 6.96 7.54
N PRO A 291 10.40 7.74 8.32
CA PRO A 291 10.32 9.19 8.29
C PRO A 291 10.89 9.76 6.98
N VAL A 292 10.11 10.61 6.31
CA VAL A 292 10.46 11.18 5.01
C VAL A 292 10.34 12.70 4.99
N ASP A 293 11.09 13.32 4.09
CA ASP A 293 10.88 14.71 3.71
C ASP A 293 9.59 14.82 2.87
N PRO A 294 8.63 15.69 3.21
CA PRO A 294 7.35 15.73 2.53
C PRO A 294 7.38 16.39 1.13
N LEU A 295 8.48 17.03 0.74
CA LEU A 295 8.62 17.59 -0.61
C LEU A 295 9.14 16.56 -1.62
N THR A 296 9.97 15.63 -1.14
CA THR A 296 10.76 14.75 -1.99
C THR A 296 10.56 13.27 -1.71
N PHE A 297 9.94 12.92 -0.59
CA PHE A 297 9.92 11.56 -0.03
C PHE A 297 11.32 11.00 0.29
N GLU A 298 12.38 11.84 0.28
CA GLU A 298 13.71 11.42 0.72
C GLU A 298 13.69 11.02 2.19
N SER A 299 14.30 9.89 2.52
CA SER A 299 14.40 9.40 3.89
C SER A 299 15.15 10.39 4.77
N LYS A 300 14.62 10.71 5.95
CA LYS A 300 15.35 11.49 6.97
C LYS A 300 16.54 10.73 7.58
N LEU A 301 16.65 9.43 7.32
CA LEU A 301 17.70 8.54 7.85
C LEU A 301 18.80 8.24 6.82
N ARG A 302 18.50 8.28 5.52
CA ARG A 302 19.43 7.90 4.44
C ARG A 302 19.31 8.82 3.25
N LYS A 303 20.33 9.63 3.03
CA LYS A 303 20.40 10.55 1.88
C LYS A 303 20.46 9.78 0.55
N GLY A 304 19.71 10.25 -0.45
CA GLY A 304 19.63 9.62 -1.78
C GLY A 304 18.69 8.42 -1.83
N VAL A 305 18.03 8.11 -0.71
CA VAL A 305 17.01 7.05 -0.62
C VAL A 305 15.65 7.67 -0.35
N HIS A 306 14.67 7.34 -1.16
CA HIS A 306 13.30 7.83 -1.03
C HIS A 306 12.39 6.69 -0.58
N VAL A 307 11.37 6.98 0.22
CA VAL A 307 10.38 5.97 0.67
C VAL A 307 8.98 6.45 0.35
N ILE A 308 8.19 5.60 -0.30
CA ILE A 308 6.83 5.90 -0.72
C ILE A 308 5.85 4.75 -0.37
N GLY A 309 4.57 5.06 -0.45
CA GLY A 309 3.49 4.12 -0.16
C GLY A 309 3.28 3.93 1.34
N ASP A 310 2.73 2.78 1.70
CA ASP A 310 2.27 2.51 3.07
C ASP A 310 3.38 2.58 4.13
N ALA A 311 4.65 2.37 3.73
CA ALA A 311 5.79 2.42 4.63
C ALA A 311 6.14 3.84 5.10
N ALA A 312 5.83 4.88 4.31
CA ALA A 312 6.19 6.26 4.62
C ALA A 312 5.31 6.84 5.74
N ILE A 313 5.93 7.66 6.60
CA ILE A 313 5.20 8.51 7.55
C ILE A 313 4.73 9.75 6.79
N ALA A 314 3.48 9.71 6.31
CA ALA A 314 2.88 10.75 5.49
C ALA A 314 1.82 11.59 6.23
N GLY A 315 1.98 11.78 7.54
CA GLY A 315 1.09 12.63 8.37
C GLY A 315 -0.38 12.20 8.29
N ALA A 316 -1.25 13.14 7.96
CA ALA A 316 -2.70 12.90 7.85
C ALA A 316 -3.11 12.06 6.63
N MET A 317 -2.22 11.87 5.64
CA MET A 317 -2.53 11.10 4.44
C MET A 317 -2.68 9.61 4.77
N PRO A 318 -3.81 8.95 4.41
CA PRO A 318 -4.03 7.54 4.74
C PRO A 318 -3.09 6.63 3.96
N ARG A 319 -2.76 5.47 4.52
CA ARG A 319 -2.07 4.39 3.82
C ARG A 319 -3.04 3.67 2.91
N SER A 320 -2.94 3.89 1.61
CA SER A 320 -3.83 3.30 0.60
C SER A 320 -3.17 3.23 -0.77
N ALA A 321 -3.73 2.43 -1.67
CA ALA A 321 -3.25 2.33 -3.05
C ALA A 321 -3.25 3.68 -3.78
N SER A 322 -4.33 4.47 -3.60
CA SER A 322 -4.44 5.82 -4.18
C SER A 322 -3.39 6.79 -3.62
N ALA A 323 -3.15 6.74 -2.30
CA ALA A 323 -2.09 7.51 -1.66
C ALA A 323 -0.71 7.10 -2.19
N ALA A 324 -0.43 5.80 -2.26
CA ALA A 324 0.83 5.26 -2.77
C ALA A 324 1.07 5.67 -4.23
N GLN A 325 0.03 5.62 -5.09
CA GLN A 325 0.11 6.06 -6.48
C GLN A 325 0.46 7.56 -6.56
N SER A 326 -0.22 8.40 -5.79
CA SER A 326 0.03 9.84 -5.73
C SER A 326 1.44 10.16 -5.24
N GLN A 327 1.90 9.47 -4.17
CA GLN A 327 3.26 9.59 -3.66
C GLN A 327 4.31 9.17 -4.69
N GLY A 328 4.06 8.08 -5.43
CA GLY A 328 4.93 7.61 -6.50
C GLY A 328 5.14 8.65 -7.60
N ALA A 329 4.08 9.30 -8.04
CA ALA A 329 4.14 10.35 -9.04
C ALA A 329 4.93 11.58 -8.57
N ILE A 330 4.68 12.04 -7.35
CA ILE A 330 5.38 13.20 -6.76
C ILE A 330 6.85 12.88 -6.50
N CYS A 331 7.16 11.72 -5.94
CA CYS A 331 8.53 11.26 -5.72
C CYS A 331 9.33 11.22 -7.03
N ALA A 332 8.76 10.66 -8.09
CA ALA A 332 9.39 10.62 -9.41
C ALA A 332 9.69 12.02 -9.95
N ALA A 333 8.73 12.94 -9.88
CA ALA A 333 8.92 14.32 -10.29
C ALA A 333 10.00 15.02 -9.46
N ALA A 334 10.02 14.79 -8.13
CA ALA A 334 11.04 15.34 -7.25
C ALA A 334 12.44 14.78 -7.59
N ILE A 335 12.57 13.47 -7.83
CA ILE A 335 13.84 12.83 -8.23
C ILE A 335 14.38 13.45 -9.52
N ALA A 336 13.54 13.61 -10.56
CA ALA A 336 13.96 14.22 -11.84
C ALA A 336 14.48 15.65 -11.63
N VAL A 337 13.82 16.45 -10.81
CA VAL A 337 14.25 17.83 -10.49
C VAL A 337 15.54 17.84 -9.69
N LEU A 338 15.70 16.95 -8.70
CA LEU A 338 16.92 16.82 -7.89
C LEU A 338 18.12 16.33 -8.71
N LEU A 339 17.92 15.39 -9.64
CA LEU A 339 18.96 14.94 -10.57
C LEU A 339 19.43 16.06 -11.50
N ALA A 340 18.55 17.00 -11.84
CA ALA A 340 18.90 18.21 -12.58
C ALA A 340 19.51 19.32 -11.72
N GLY A 341 19.82 19.09 -10.43
CA GLY A 341 20.39 20.06 -9.50
C GLY A 341 19.44 21.18 -9.10
N ARG A 342 18.13 21.01 -9.24
CA ARG A 342 17.09 22.00 -8.94
C ARG A 342 16.28 21.60 -7.70
N GLN A 343 15.50 22.53 -7.15
CA GLN A 343 14.59 22.29 -6.02
C GLN A 343 13.18 21.94 -6.54
N PRO A 344 12.53 20.89 -5.97
CA PRO A 344 11.16 20.55 -6.32
C PRO A 344 10.17 21.60 -5.78
N ALA A 345 9.06 21.75 -6.50
CA ALA A 345 7.94 22.58 -6.05
C ALA A 345 7.16 21.86 -4.91
N THR A 346 6.45 22.64 -4.10
CA THR A 346 5.56 22.10 -3.07
C THR A 346 4.43 21.30 -3.69
N PRO A 347 4.29 20.00 -3.38
CA PRO A 347 3.28 19.15 -3.99
C PRO A 347 1.92 19.28 -3.30
N ILE A 348 0.87 18.93 -4.06
CA ILE A 348 -0.44 18.58 -3.50
C ILE A 348 -0.72 17.12 -3.88
N LEU A 349 -0.89 16.27 -2.88
CA LEU A 349 -1.22 14.87 -3.04
C LEU A 349 -2.73 14.66 -2.92
N LYS A 350 -3.22 13.61 -3.57
CA LYS A 350 -4.64 13.24 -3.49
C LYS A 350 -4.76 11.78 -3.07
N SER A 351 -5.82 11.47 -2.34
CA SER A 351 -6.20 10.11 -2.02
C SER A 351 -7.71 9.95 -2.13
N SER A 352 -8.14 8.83 -2.70
CA SER A 352 -9.53 8.42 -2.77
C SER A 352 -9.64 6.98 -2.29
N CYS A 353 -10.54 6.74 -1.34
CA CYS A 353 -10.87 5.40 -0.88
C CYS A 353 -12.36 5.17 -1.12
N PHE A 354 -12.67 4.03 -1.70
CA PHE A 354 -14.03 3.51 -1.84
C PHE A 354 -14.14 2.23 -1.03
N SER A 355 -15.26 2.03 -0.38
CA SER A 355 -15.57 0.80 0.36
C SER A 355 -16.91 0.25 -0.11
N LEU A 356 -16.86 -0.93 -0.70
CA LEU A 356 -18.04 -1.65 -1.16
C LEU A 356 -18.69 -2.35 0.03
N ILE A 357 -19.98 -2.08 0.27
CA ILE A 357 -20.76 -2.70 1.36
C ILE A 357 -21.66 -3.80 0.80
N ALA A 358 -22.23 -3.57 -0.38
CA ALA A 358 -22.98 -4.53 -1.17
C ALA A 358 -22.71 -4.27 -2.66
N PRO A 359 -23.14 -5.13 -3.59
CA PRO A 359 -22.92 -4.92 -5.03
C PRO A 359 -23.42 -3.57 -5.55
N ASP A 360 -24.49 -3.04 -4.93
CA ASP A 360 -25.16 -1.78 -5.25
C ASP A 360 -25.07 -0.73 -4.12
N HIS A 361 -24.09 -0.88 -3.22
CA HIS A 361 -23.94 0.03 -2.09
C HIS A 361 -22.45 0.23 -1.75
N ALA A 362 -21.95 1.43 -1.97
CA ALA A 362 -20.62 1.81 -1.52
C ALA A 362 -20.64 3.15 -0.76
N VAL A 363 -19.57 3.39 -0.02
CA VAL A 363 -19.24 4.67 0.60
C VAL A 363 -17.82 5.06 0.21
N SER A 364 -17.51 6.36 0.23
CA SER A 364 -16.21 6.87 -0.18
C SER A 364 -15.71 7.99 0.70
N GLN A 365 -14.39 8.18 0.72
CA GLN A 365 -13.75 9.38 1.20
C GLN A 365 -12.68 9.85 0.22
N ARG A 366 -12.52 11.17 0.07
CA ARG A 366 -11.56 11.80 -0.82
C ARG A 366 -10.89 12.96 -0.10
N GLY A 367 -9.57 13.02 -0.15
CA GLY A 367 -8.78 14.07 0.51
C GLY A 367 -7.67 14.59 -0.40
N SER A 368 -7.26 15.82 -0.13
CA SER A 368 -6.05 16.43 -0.67
C SER A 368 -5.12 16.81 0.49
N TYR A 369 -3.82 16.68 0.27
CA TYR A 369 -2.81 16.81 1.33
C TYR A 369 -1.65 17.67 0.84
N LYS A 370 -1.15 18.55 1.70
CA LYS A 370 -0.01 19.44 1.44
C LYS A 370 1.01 19.39 2.57
N PRO A 371 2.29 19.66 2.27
CA PRO A 371 3.33 19.77 3.29
C PRO A 371 3.15 21.04 4.14
N VAL A 372 3.16 20.86 5.46
CA VAL A 372 3.24 21.96 6.45
C VAL A 372 4.11 21.46 7.60
N ASP A 373 5.09 22.24 8.02
CA ASP A 373 5.99 21.97 9.16
C ASP A 373 6.59 20.55 9.15
N GLY A 374 7.01 20.10 7.96
CA GLY A 374 7.72 18.83 7.79
C GLY A 374 6.83 17.56 7.78
N GLN A 375 5.51 17.71 7.67
CA GLN A 375 4.55 16.62 7.54
C GLN A 375 3.40 16.97 6.60
N TYR A 376 2.65 15.97 6.15
CA TYR A 376 1.44 16.21 5.37
C TYR A 376 0.24 16.51 6.29
N VAL A 377 -0.49 17.57 5.96
CA VAL A 377 -1.79 17.93 6.56
C VAL A 377 -2.85 17.94 5.46
N GLU A 378 -4.12 17.93 5.83
CA GLU A 378 -5.23 18.14 4.90
C GLU A 378 -5.11 19.54 4.27
N ALA A 379 -5.16 19.60 2.94
CA ALA A 379 -5.17 20.86 2.20
C ALA A 379 -6.56 21.48 2.17
N GLU A 380 -7.58 20.62 2.11
CA GLU A 380 -9.00 20.90 2.18
C GLU A 380 -9.68 19.85 3.06
N PRO A 381 -10.84 20.12 3.67
CA PRO A 381 -11.59 19.14 4.43
C PRO A 381 -11.84 17.86 3.63
N VAL A 382 -11.66 16.70 4.26
CA VAL A 382 -11.93 15.42 3.62
C VAL A 382 -13.41 15.29 3.28
N ILE A 383 -13.70 15.01 2.01
CA ILE A 383 -15.06 14.78 1.52
C ILE A 383 -15.40 13.31 1.79
N VAL A 384 -16.51 13.10 2.51
CA VAL A 384 -17.03 11.77 2.84
C VAL A 384 -18.44 11.65 2.26
N SER A 385 -18.85 10.45 1.89
CA SER A 385 -20.24 10.16 1.46
C SER A 385 -21.25 10.71 2.45
N ALA A 386 -22.32 11.35 1.96
CA ALA A 386 -23.37 11.90 2.82
C ALA A 386 -24.11 10.77 3.57
N ALA A 387 -24.38 10.96 4.86
CA ALA A 387 -24.95 9.91 5.71
C ALA A 387 -26.38 9.52 5.30
N ASP A 388 -27.15 10.49 4.84
CA ASP A 388 -28.57 10.40 4.42
C ASP A 388 -28.75 10.20 2.91
N ALA A 389 -27.68 9.87 2.18
CA ALA A 389 -27.74 9.70 0.73
C ALA A 389 -28.72 8.58 0.34
N PRO A 390 -29.62 8.82 -0.63
CA PRO A 390 -30.57 7.83 -1.09
C PRO A 390 -29.87 6.64 -1.76
N ARG A 391 -30.54 5.49 -1.81
CA ARG A 391 -29.99 4.23 -2.37
C ARG A 391 -29.43 4.38 -3.79
N ALA A 392 -30.06 5.22 -4.63
CA ALA A 392 -29.57 5.50 -5.98
C ALA A 392 -28.17 6.15 -6.00
N VAL A 393 -27.84 6.98 -5.00
CA VAL A 393 -26.52 7.57 -4.84
C VAL A 393 -25.52 6.51 -4.39
N ARG A 394 -25.90 5.61 -3.47
CA ARG A 394 -25.07 4.47 -3.05
C ARG A 394 -24.74 3.52 -4.20
N ALA A 395 -25.71 3.24 -5.06
CA ALA A 395 -25.51 2.42 -6.26
C ALA A 395 -24.55 3.11 -7.26
N LYS A 396 -24.65 4.42 -7.42
CA LYS A 396 -23.69 5.19 -8.21
C LYS A 396 -22.28 5.14 -7.60
N GLU A 397 -22.14 5.29 -6.28
CA GLU A 397 -20.86 5.17 -5.58
C GLU A 397 -20.25 3.75 -5.73
N ALA A 398 -21.07 2.70 -5.75
CA ALA A 398 -20.62 1.33 -6.01
C ALA A 398 -20.01 1.18 -7.42
N LYS A 399 -20.69 1.74 -8.43
CA LYS A 399 -20.15 1.80 -9.79
C LYS A 399 -18.87 2.65 -9.88
N GLU A 400 -18.81 3.78 -9.21
CA GLU A 400 -17.60 4.61 -9.14
C GLU A 400 -16.43 3.88 -8.47
N ALA A 401 -16.69 3.02 -7.48
CA ALA A 401 -15.68 2.18 -6.84
C ALA A 401 -15.06 1.18 -7.83
N GLU A 402 -15.89 0.51 -8.63
CA GLU A 402 -15.46 -0.41 -9.69
C GLU A 402 -14.66 0.34 -10.77
N ASP A 403 -15.21 1.43 -11.30
CA ASP A 403 -14.55 2.26 -12.31
C ASP A 403 -13.22 2.83 -11.80
N TRP A 404 -13.12 3.20 -10.52
CA TRP A 404 -11.89 3.62 -9.86
C TRP A 404 -10.86 2.50 -9.81
N PHE A 405 -11.27 1.29 -9.43
CA PHE A 405 -10.36 0.14 -9.36
C PHE A 405 -9.77 -0.17 -10.74
N HIS A 406 -10.59 -0.23 -11.77
CA HIS A 406 -10.14 -0.44 -13.15
C HIS A 406 -9.22 0.68 -13.65
N ARG A 407 -9.50 1.92 -13.28
CA ARG A 407 -8.65 3.05 -13.65
C ARG A 407 -7.30 3.00 -12.97
N ILE A 408 -7.24 2.86 -11.63
CA ILE A 408 -5.99 2.89 -10.87
C ILE A 408 -5.08 1.72 -11.24
N THR A 409 -5.65 0.54 -11.51
CA THR A 409 -4.88 -0.63 -11.94
C THR A 409 -4.35 -0.48 -13.37
N ARG A 410 -5.16 0.02 -14.30
CA ARG A 410 -4.72 0.33 -15.66
C ARG A 410 -3.63 1.41 -15.69
N GLU A 411 -3.76 2.48 -14.93
CA GLU A 411 -2.74 3.54 -14.85
C GLU A 411 -1.43 3.02 -14.27
N THR A 412 -1.48 2.04 -13.39
CA THR A 412 -0.30 1.48 -12.72
C THR A 412 0.32 0.32 -13.51
N PHE A 413 -0.45 -0.63 -13.96
CA PHE A 413 0.02 -1.90 -14.53
C PHE A 413 -0.32 -2.08 -16.03
N GLY A 414 -1.33 -1.39 -16.52
CA GLY A 414 -1.87 -1.53 -17.88
C GLY A 414 -1.20 -0.74 -18.99
#